data_07e0879ca9413030f802dbc55c71c84a
#
_entry.id   07e0879ca9413030f802dbc55c71c84a
#
_cell.length_a   1.000
_cell.length_b   1.000
_cell.length_c   1.000
_cell.angle_alpha   90.00
_cell.angle_beta   90.00
_cell.angle_gamma   90.00
#
_symmetry.space_group_name_H-M   'P 1'
#
loop_
_entity.id
_entity.type
_entity.pdbx_description
1 polymer ?
#
loop_
_entity_poly.entity_id
_entity_poly.type
_entity_poly.pdbx_seq_one_letter_code
_entity_poly.pdbx_strand_id
1 'polypeptide(L)'
;MCIRDRYIPRDTAFVSDTLDVRVIAALDKPYDAELDFNVTMKSNNQTGPGAAFTVTKNNVFGGGESWNVKLNGSYEWQTGKASSSLMNSYELGISTSLIFPRVVFPRMGDREYDFPATTTFRLYADQMNRAKYYKLLAFGGNVTYDFQPKSTSRHSITPFRLTFNVLRNPTAAFDTLRAENPALYVSLRDQFIPAMEYTYTYDNASVRGKRNPIWWQTTVASAGNLTSAVYRIFGKPFSEEGKKLFGVPFAQFLKLNSEFRYHYRIDKNQMIASRIAGGVIWSYGNATTAPYTEQFYIGGANSVRAFSARSIGPGGYPPETDRKYTYINHVGDIRMEANIEYRFRMIADLHGAVFLDAGNVWLMRKDENRPNGEFTLKNFPKQIALGTGFGLRYDLDFLVFRLDLGIGLHDPYDTGKSGYYNIPKFKDSMALHFAIGYPF
;
A
#
# COMPACT_ATOMS: atom_id res chain seq x y z
N MET A 1 -8.84 -1.72 28.58
CA MET A 1 -8.76 -1.41 30.02
C MET A 1 -9.63 -0.20 30.31
N CYS A 2 -10.74 -0.38 31.07
CA CYS A 2 -11.58 0.75 31.50
C CYS A 2 -11.06 1.26 32.84
N ILE A 3 -10.63 2.52 32.89
CA ILE A 3 -10.24 3.20 34.13
C ILE A 3 -11.37 4.13 34.53
N ARG A 4 -11.88 3.97 35.74
CA ARG A 4 -12.87 4.86 36.31
C ARG A 4 -12.28 5.51 37.56
N ASP A 5 -11.99 6.79 37.46
CA ASP A 5 -11.44 7.57 38.56
C ASP A 5 -12.58 8.05 39.47
N ARG A 6 -12.44 7.86 40.76
CA ARG A 6 -13.38 8.35 41.78
C ARG A 6 -12.59 9.09 42.84
N TYR A 7 -12.87 10.39 42.96
CA TYR A 7 -12.30 11.24 43.98
C TYR A 7 -13.15 11.12 45.27
N ILE A 8 -12.52 10.71 46.34
CA ILE A 8 -13.17 10.57 47.64
C ILE A 8 -12.44 11.53 48.59
N PRO A 9 -13.10 12.56 49.12
CA PRO A 9 -12.51 13.41 50.17
C PRO A 9 -12.16 12.54 51.38
N ARG A 10 -10.99 12.72 51.95
CA ARG A 10 -10.47 11.92 53.06
C ARG A 10 -11.23 12.22 54.36
N ASP A 11 -11.75 13.42 54.50
CA ASP A 11 -12.56 13.83 55.61
C ASP A 11 -13.60 14.85 55.17
N THR A 12 -14.88 14.65 55.52
CA THR A 12 -15.97 15.55 55.18
C THR A 12 -16.15 16.65 56.22
N ALA A 13 -15.44 16.63 57.34
CA ALA A 13 -15.59 17.55 58.44
C ALA A 13 -14.52 18.68 58.47
N PHE A 14 -13.41 18.55 57.73
CA PHE A 14 -12.35 19.57 57.71
C PHE A 14 -11.89 19.79 56.27
N VAL A 15 -11.46 21.03 55.97
CA VAL A 15 -10.75 21.37 54.73
C VAL A 15 -9.43 20.63 54.75
N SER A 16 -9.31 19.57 53.96
CA SER A 16 -8.09 18.77 53.85
C SER A 16 -7.36 19.16 52.58
N ASP A 17 -6.07 19.46 52.67
CA ASP A 17 -5.18 19.72 51.57
C ASP A 17 -4.77 18.41 50.83
N THR A 18 -5.28 17.26 51.29
CA THR A 18 -4.99 15.94 50.72
C THR A 18 -6.24 15.34 50.10
N LEU A 19 -6.07 14.83 48.87
CA LEU A 19 -7.08 14.12 48.07
C LEU A 19 -6.69 12.66 47.95
N ASP A 20 -7.58 11.75 48.39
CA ASP A 20 -7.40 10.33 48.13
C ASP A 20 -7.99 9.99 46.73
N VAL A 21 -7.15 9.56 45.82
CA VAL A 21 -7.55 9.13 44.48
C VAL A 21 -7.62 7.60 44.44
N ARG A 22 -8.83 7.06 44.22
CA ARG A 22 -9.00 5.63 44.02
C ARG A 22 -9.17 5.34 42.52
N VAL A 23 -8.17 4.71 41.91
CA VAL A 23 -8.24 4.23 40.51
C VAL A 23 -8.80 2.82 40.54
N ILE A 24 -9.93 2.61 39.90
CA ILE A 24 -10.50 1.25 39.69
C ILE A 24 -10.23 0.87 38.25
N ALA A 25 -9.34 -0.10 38.03
CA ALA A 25 -9.03 -0.64 36.73
C ALA A 25 -9.72 -2.00 36.56
N ALA A 26 -10.49 -2.16 35.50
CA ALA A 26 -11.00 -3.44 35.04
C ALA A 26 -10.12 -3.92 33.87
N LEU A 27 -9.57 -5.10 33.98
CA LEU A 27 -8.84 -5.73 32.88
C LEU A 27 -9.84 -6.18 31.80
N ASP A 28 -9.49 -5.97 30.55
CA ASP A 28 -10.22 -6.51 29.42
C ASP A 28 -10.18 -8.06 29.42
N LYS A 29 -11.09 -8.64 28.65
CA LYS A 29 -11.11 -10.10 28.47
C LYS A 29 -9.74 -10.58 27.99
N PRO A 30 -9.28 -11.75 28.45
CA PRO A 30 -7.97 -12.26 28.06
C PRO A 30 -7.90 -12.70 26.58
N TYR A 31 -9.06 -12.96 25.97
CA TYR A 31 -9.18 -13.35 24.57
C TYR A 31 -10.24 -12.50 23.88
N ASP A 32 -9.90 -12.04 22.67
CA ASP A 32 -10.81 -11.41 21.72
C ASP A 32 -10.78 -12.20 20.41
N ALA A 33 -11.94 -12.28 19.76
CA ALA A 33 -12.08 -12.86 18.42
C ALA A 33 -12.84 -11.89 17.54
N GLU A 34 -12.29 -11.63 16.37
CA GLU A 34 -12.84 -10.73 15.36
C GLU A 34 -13.00 -11.47 14.04
N LEU A 35 -14.15 -11.30 13.42
CA LEU A 35 -14.44 -11.86 12.11
C LEU A 35 -14.84 -10.72 11.17
N ASP A 36 -13.97 -10.46 10.21
CA ASP A 36 -14.17 -9.45 9.19
C ASP A 36 -14.67 -10.08 7.90
N PHE A 37 -15.71 -9.51 7.32
CA PHE A 37 -16.14 -9.82 5.97
C PHE A 37 -15.97 -8.60 5.09
N ASN A 38 -15.41 -8.79 3.93
CA ASN A 38 -15.31 -7.74 2.93
C ASN A 38 -15.71 -8.24 1.54
N VAL A 39 -16.09 -7.32 0.69
CA VAL A 39 -16.25 -7.57 -0.74
C VAL A 39 -15.32 -6.61 -1.47
N THR A 40 -14.43 -7.15 -2.26
CA THR A 40 -13.51 -6.35 -3.06
C THR A 40 -14.07 -6.23 -4.47
N MET A 41 -14.19 -4.99 -4.95
CA MET A 41 -14.49 -4.71 -6.35
C MET A 41 -13.35 -3.89 -6.91
N LYS A 42 -12.62 -4.44 -7.87
CA LYS A 42 -11.48 -3.79 -8.49
C LYS A 42 -11.88 -3.21 -9.85
N SER A 43 -11.29 -2.09 -10.23
CA SER A 43 -11.56 -1.42 -11.51
C SER A 43 -11.16 -2.22 -12.76
N ASN A 44 -10.40 -3.31 -12.59
CA ASN A 44 -10.10 -4.27 -13.66
C ASN A 44 -11.18 -5.36 -13.82
N ASN A 45 -12.39 -5.10 -13.33
CA ASN A 45 -13.53 -6.04 -13.33
C ASN A 45 -13.29 -7.33 -12.52
N GLN A 46 -12.37 -7.32 -11.58
CA GLN A 46 -12.24 -8.37 -10.58
C GLN A 46 -13.07 -8.02 -9.36
N THR A 47 -13.94 -8.95 -8.98
CA THR A 47 -14.82 -8.81 -7.82
C THR A 47 -14.77 -10.09 -7.02
N GLY A 48 -14.87 -9.99 -5.71
CA GLY A 48 -14.97 -11.18 -4.90
C GLY A 48 -15.04 -10.93 -3.40
N PRO A 49 -15.51 -11.91 -2.63
CA PRO A 49 -15.56 -11.87 -1.20
C PRO A 49 -14.17 -12.10 -0.59
N GLY A 50 -13.96 -11.49 0.56
CA GLY A 50 -12.86 -11.78 1.46
C GLY A 50 -13.37 -11.96 2.87
N ALA A 51 -12.63 -12.72 3.66
CA ALA A 51 -12.88 -12.87 5.07
C ALA A 51 -11.54 -12.90 5.83
N ALA A 52 -11.55 -12.36 7.03
CA ALA A 52 -10.43 -12.51 7.94
C ALA A 52 -10.93 -12.87 9.34
N PHE A 53 -10.27 -13.83 9.96
CA PHE A 53 -10.52 -14.23 11.32
C PHE A 53 -9.28 -13.97 12.16
N THR A 54 -9.43 -13.15 13.19
CA THR A 54 -8.34 -12.75 14.09
C THR A 54 -8.68 -13.20 15.51
N VAL A 55 -7.76 -13.90 16.13
CA VAL A 55 -7.81 -14.22 17.57
C VAL A 55 -6.67 -13.49 18.25
N THR A 56 -6.98 -12.73 19.28
CA THR A 56 -6.02 -11.97 20.08
C THR A 56 -6.04 -12.48 21.52
N LYS A 57 -4.88 -12.81 22.05
CA LYS A 57 -4.67 -13.04 23.48
C LYS A 57 -4.01 -11.80 24.08
N ASN A 58 -4.72 -11.15 24.98
CA ASN A 58 -4.24 -9.97 25.68
C ASN A 58 -3.40 -10.33 26.90
N ASN A 59 -2.44 -9.48 27.23
CA ASN A 59 -1.58 -9.56 28.42
C ASN A 59 -0.86 -10.91 28.56
N VAL A 60 -0.21 -11.34 27.49
CA VAL A 60 0.39 -12.68 27.35
C VAL A 60 1.41 -12.99 28.44
N PHE A 61 2.25 -12.00 28.78
CA PHE A 61 3.34 -12.13 29.77
C PHE A 61 3.13 -11.26 31.02
N GLY A 62 1.96 -10.61 31.15
CA GLY A 62 1.64 -9.79 32.33
C GLY A 62 2.06 -8.32 32.22
N GLY A 63 2.68 -7.90 31.11
CA GLY A 63 3.14 -6.53 30.85
C GLY A 63 2.36 -5.78 29.78
N GLY A 64 1.11 -6.22 29.48
CA GLY A 64 0.25 -5.60 28.49
C GLY A 64 0.53 -6.05 27.06
N GLU A 65 1.35 -7.08 26.87
CA GLU A 65 1.64 -7.62 25.54
C GLU A 65 0.40 -8.29 24.94
N SER A 66 0.24 -8.20 23.62
CA SER A 66 -0.80 -8.92 22.89
C SER A 66 -0.20 -9.86 21.85
N TRP A 67 -0.78 -11.05 21.77
CA TRP A 67 -0.45 -12.02 20.75
C TRP A 67 -1.68 -12.27 19.89
N ASN A 68 -1.57 -12.02 18.60
CA ASN A 68 -2.65 -12.26 17.66
C ASN A 68 -2.25 -13.28 16.59
N VAL A 69 -3.23 -14.04 16.16
CA VAL A 69 -3.17 -14.93 15.00
C VAL A 69 -4.30 -14.53 14.06
N LYS A 70 -3.94 -14.23 12.82
CA LYS A 70 -4.89 -13.84 11.79
C LYS A 70 -4.85 -14.82 10.64
N LEU A 71 -6.02 -15.32 10.27
CA LEU A 71 -6.25 -16.07 9.04
C LEU A 71 -7.03 -15.15 8.10
N ASN A 72 -6.60 -15.02 6.86
CA ASN A 72 -7.33 -14.27 5.84
C ASN A 72 -7.46 -15.08 4.57
N GLY A 73 -8.56 -14.89 3.89
CA GLY A 73 -8.83 -15.50 2.60
C GLY A 73 -9.64 -14.58 1.73
N SER A 74 -9.35 -14.56 0.44
CA SER A 74 -10.15 -13.88 -0.56
C SER A 74 -10.24 -14.72 -1.83
N TYR A 75 -11.35 -14.56 -2.50
CA TYR A 75 -11.59 -15.16 -3.81
C TYR A 75 -12.09 -14.09 -4.76
N GLU A 76 -11.46 -13.95 -5.91
CA GLU A 76 -11.78 -12.94 -6.89
C GLU A 76 -12.07 -13.61 -8.25
N TRP A 77 -13.15 -13.19 -8.89
CA TRP A 77 -13.48 -13.57 -10.27
C TRP A 77 -13.61 -12.34 -11.15
N GLN A 78 -13.42 -12.51 -12.43
CA GLN A 78 -13.59 -11.43 -13.39
C GLN A 78 -15.05 -11.31 -13.81
N THR A 79 -15.58 -10.09 -13.73
CA THR A 79 -16.91 -9.70 -14.21
C THR A 79 -16.78 -8.90 -15.50
N GLY A 80 -17.70 -9.07 -16.47
CA GLY A 80 -17.75 -8.29 -17.72
C GLY A 80 -17.57 -9.10 -19.02
N LYS A 81 -17.76 -8.42 -20.16
CA LYS A 81 -17.77 -9.02 -21.51
C LYS A 81 -16.42 -9.56 -22.01
N ALA A 82 -15.33 -9.18 -21.42
CA ALA A 82 -14.03 -9.81 -21.66
C ALA A 82 -14.02 -11.16 -20.94
N SER A 83 -14.78 -12.12 -21.44
CA SER A 83 -14.86 -13.46 -20.90
C SER A 83 -13.61 -14.26 -21.19
N SER A 84 -12.50 -13.83 -20.63
CA SER A 84 -11.44 -14.77 -20.37
C SER A 84 -11.78 -15.42 -19.03
N SER A 85 -12.27 -16.65 -19.06
CA SER A 85 -12.46 -17.58 -17.93
C SER A 85 -11.19 -17.82 -17.09
N LEU A 86 -10.30 -16.85 -17.01
CA LEU A 86 -8.87 -16.97 -16.81
C LEU A 86 -8.37 -16.29 -15.55
N MET A 87 -9.22 -15.47 -14.88
CA MET A 87 -8.73 -14.59 -13.84
C MET A 87 -9.36 -14.84 -12.47
N ASN A 88 -9.87 -16.04 -12.26
CA ASN A 88 -10.19 -16.43 -10.91
C ASN A 88 -8.89 -16.53 -10.12
N SER A 89 -8.78 -15.75 -9.08
CA SER A 89 -7.67 -15.84 -8.14
C SER A 89 -8.17 -16.05 -6.74
N TYR A 90 -7.41 -16.74 -5.93
CA TYR A 90 -7.63 -16.77 -4.49
C TYR A 90 -6.33 -16.46 -3.76
N GLU A 91 -6.48 -15.81 -2.64
CA GLU A 91 -5.40 -15.52 -1.72
C GLU A 91 -5.74 -16.13 -0.37
N LEU A 92 -4.80 -16.83 0.22
CA LEU A 92 -4.90 -17.37 1.56
C LEU A 92 -3.68 -16.91 2.36
N GLY A 93 -3.91 -16.39 3.54
CA GLY A 93 -2.84 -15.90 4.39
C GLY A 93 -3.01 -16.33 5.84
N ILE A 94 -1.90 -16.58 6.48
CA ILE A 94 -1.80 -16.75 7.93
C ILE A 94 -0.70 -15.82 8.44
N SER A 95 -0.99 -15.10 9.51
CA SER A 95 0.04 -14.34 10.20
C SER A 95 -0.12 -14.44 11.71
N THR A 96 1.01 -14.38 12.40
CA THR A 96 1.04 -14.26 13.85
C THR A 96 1.90 -13.06 14.23
N SER A 97 1.45 -12.28 15.21
CA SER A 97 2.16 -11.09 15.68
C SER A 97 2.15 -11.04 17.21
N LEU A 98 3.32 -10.78 17.76
CA LEU A 98 3.50 -10.51 19.17
C LEU A 98 3.85 -9.02 19.32
N ILE A 99 3.00 -8.29 20.02
CA ILE A 99 3.08 -6.83 20.16
C ILE A 99 3.37 -6.50 21.61
N PHE A 100 4.47 -5.80 21.83
CA PHE A 100 4.86 -5.23 23.12
C PHE A 100 4.48 -3.75 23.15
N PRO A 101 3.80 -3.24 24.21
CA PRO A 101 3.46 -1.83 24.35
C PRO A 101 4.66 -0.97 24.81
N ARG A 102 5.86 -1.32 24.35
CA ARG A 102 7.13 -0.67 24.65
C ARG A 102 8.19 -1.03 23.62
N VAL A 103 9.30 -0.28 23.60
CA VAL A 103 10.50 -0.66 22.86
C VAL A 103 11.26 -1.73 23.63
N VAL A 104 11.37 -2.94 23.08
CA VAL A 104 11.98 -4.10 23.77
C VAL A 104 13.48 -4.10 23.61
N PHE A 105 14.01 -3.74 22.43
CA PHE A 105 15.45 -3.71 22.14
C PHE A 105 15.77 -2.68 21.03
N PRO A 106 16.83 -1.83 21.16
CA PRO A 106 17.65 -1.68 22.36
C PRO A 106 16.82 -1.15 23.52
N ARG A 107 17.14 -1.57 24.74
CA ARG A 107 16.45 -1.09 25.95
C ARG A 107 16.78 0.40 26.12
N MET A 108 15.93 1.24 25.56
CA MET A 108 16.05 2.70 25.65
C MET A 108 15.41 3.13 26.96
N GLY A 109 16.12 2.99 28.09
CA GLY A 109 15.78 3.53 29.41
C GLY A 109 14.29 3.60 29.76
N ASP A 110 13.95 3.86 30.98
CA ASP A 110 12.58 4.12 31.43
C ASP A 110 12.15 5.54 31.00
N ARG A 111 12.10 5.80 29.68
CA ARG A 111 11.51 7.04 29.18
C ARG A 111 10.00 6.89 29.22
N GLU A 112 9.37 7.69 30.02
CA GLU A 112 7.94 7.96 29.91
C GLU A 112 7.69 8.61 28.55
N TYR A 113 7.06 7.89 27.64
CA TYR A 113 6.63 8.44 26.38
C TYR A 113 5.23 9.01 26.57
N ASP A 114 5.00 10.28 26.24
CA ASP A 114 3.68 10.90 26.23
C ASP A 114 2.71 10.16 25.28
N PHE A 115 3.26 9.42 24.29
CA PHE A 115 2.54 8.65 23.30
C PHE A 115 3.03 7.21 23.26
N PRO A 116 2.15 6.25 22.86
CA PRO A 116 2.48 4.84 22.88
C PRO A 116 3.63 4.51 21.92
N ALA A 117 4.59 3.73 22.44
CA ALA A 117 5.62 3.08 21.64
C ALA A 117 5.36 1.58 21.63
N THR A 118 5.57 0.92 20.49
CA THR A 118 5.35 -0.52 20.37
C THR A 118 6.50 -1.22 19.67
N THR A 119 6.71 -2.48 20.02
CA THR A 119 7.58 -3.40 19.27
C THR A 119 6.72 -4.56 18.81
N THR A 120 6.69 -4.79 17.50
CA THR A 120 5.93 -5.87 16.87
C THR A 120 6.88 -6.88 16.24
N PHE A 121 6.78 -8.13 16.66
CA PHE A 121 7.37 -9.29 15.98
C PHE A 121 6.27 -9.96 15.18
N ARG A 122 6.45 -10.11 13.87
CA ARG A 122 5.47 -10.72 12.99
C ARG A 122 6.09 -11.79 12.14
N LEU A 123 5.37 -12.92 12.01
CA LEU A 123 5.61 -13.96 11.02
C LEU A 123 4.37 -14.08 10.14
N TYR A 124 4.57 -14.38 8.87
CA TYR A 124 3.46 -14.54 7.94
C TYR A 124 3.78 -15.54 6.83
N ALA A 125 2.74 -16.12 6.29
CA ALA A 125 2.77 -16.94 5.09
C ALA A 125 1.52 -16.66 4.27
N ASP A 126 1.70 -16.24 3.03
CA ASP A 126 0.64 -15.89 2.10
C ASP A 126 0.79 -16.73 0.83
N GLN A 127 -0.31 -17.27 0.34
CA GLN A 127 -0.40 -17.95 -0.93
C GLN A 127 -1.34 -17.20 -1.85
N MET A 128 -0.82 -16.70 -2.95
CA MET A 128 -1.59 -16.15 -4.06
C MET A 128 -1.65 -17.19 -5.17
N ASN A 129 -2.85 -17.60 -5.55
CA ASN A 129 -3.07 -18.46 -6.70
C ASN A 129 -3.67 -17.65 -7.85
N ARG A 130 -2.96 -17.56 -8.94
CA ARG A 130 -3.46 -17.04 -10.21
C ARG A 130 -3.84 -18.23 -11.08
N ALA A 131 -5.14 -18.55 -11.10
CA ALA A 131 -5.65 -19.71 -11.84
C ALA A 131 -5.12 -19.73 -13.27
N LYS A 132 -4.66 -20.90 -13.72
CA LYS A 132 -4.05 -21.17 -15.03
C LYS A 132 -2.65 -20.61 -15.28
N TYR A 133 -2.01 -19.91 -14.31
CA TYR A 133 -0.67 -19.37 -14.50
C TYR A 133 0.35 -19.87 -13.50
N TYR A 134 0.20 -19.49 -12.26
CA TYR A 134 1.18 -19.80 -11.22
C TYR A 134 0.57 -19.68 -9.82
N LYS A 135 1.26 -20.27 -8.87
CA LYS A 135 1.09 -20.02 -7.44
C LYS A 135 2.31 -19.29 -6.93
N LEU A 136 2.09 -18.16 -6.27
CA LEU A 136 3.13 -17.43 -5.57
C LEU A 136 2.95 -17.66 -4.08
N LEU A 137 3.95 -18.23 -3.45
CA LEU A 137 4.04 -18.35 -1.99
C LEU A 137 4.97 -17.25 -1.49
N ALA A 138 4.53 -16.48 -0.52
CA ALA A 138 5.34 -15.51 0.18
C ALA A 138 5.33 -15.82 1.66
N PHE A 139 6.47 -16.01 2.27
CA PHE A 139 6.57 -16.18 3.71
C PHE A 139 7.75 -15.39 4.26
N GLY A 140 7.63 -14.98 5.49
CA GLY A 140 8.64 -14.15 6.07
C GLY A 140 8.34 -13.69 7.48
N GLY A 141 9.16 -12.76 7.95
CA GLY A 141 8.98 -12.14 9.23
C GLY A 141 9.65 -10.77 9.30
N ASN A 142 9.18 -9.99 10.24
CA ASN A 142 9.73 -8.66 10.49
C ASN A 142 9.67 -8.31 11.98
N VAL A 143 10.55 -7.38 12.35
CA VAL A 143 10.52 -6.68 13.63
C VAL A 143 10.31 -5.21 13.35
N THR A 144 9.27 -4.62 13.93
CA THR A 144 8.93 -3.21 13.71
C THR A 144 8.84 -2.48 15.05
N TYR A 145 9.44 -1.32 15.12
CA TYR A 145 9.37 -0.37 16.23
C TYR A 145 8.55 0.84 15.77
N ASP A 146 7.40 1.04 16.40
CA ASP A 146 6.56 2.21 16.20
C ASP A 146 6.67 3.12 17.42
N PHE A 147 6.94 4.40 17.19
CA PHE A 147 6.97 5.39 18.27
C PHE A 147 6.51 6.76 17.78
N GLN A 148 5.89 7.50 18.68
CA GLN A 148 5.28 8.78 18.40
C GLN A 148 5.81 9.83 19.37
N PRO A 149 6.84 10.60 19.00
CA PRO A 149 7.42 11.60 19.90
C PRO A 149 6.54 12.84 20.08
N LYS A 150 5.61 13.08 19.16
CA LYS A 150 4.63 14.17 19.19
C LYS A 150 3.29 13.70 18.63
N SER A 151 2.19 14.35 19.03
CA SER A 151 0.84 14.03 18.53
C SER A 151 0.72 14.02 16.98
N THR A 152 1.60 14.75 16.30
CA THR A 152 1.59 14.90 14.84
C THR A 152 2.65 14.07 14.11
N SER A 153 3.58 13.44 14.82
CA SER A 153 4.74 12.77 14.22
C SER A 153 4.82 11.32 14.66
N ARG A 154 4.76 10.39 13.73
CA ARG A 154 4.94 8.96 13.96
C ARG A 154 6.12 8.42 13.17
N HIS A 155 6.91 7.60 13.81
CA HIS A 155 8.05 6.90 13.22
C HIS A 155 7.83 5.40 13.30
N SER A 156 8.08 4.71 12.22
CA SER A 156 8.09 3.24 12.15
C SER A 156 9.43 2.79 11.60
N ILE A 157 10.18 2.04 12.39
CA ILE A 157 11.48 1.50 12.01
C ILE A 157 11.37 -0.01 11.96
N THR A 158 11.66 -0.60 10.81
CA THR A 158 11.75 -2.05 10.62
C THR A 158 13.21 -2.38 10.30
N PRO A 159 14.06 -2.63 11.30
CA PRO A 159 15.47 -2.93 11.08
C PRO A 159 15.70 -4.29 10.43
N PHE A 160 14.71 -5.16 10.49
CA PHE A 160 14.76 -6.47 9.89
C PHE A 160 13.41 -6.88 9.32
N ARG A 161 13.37 -7.09 8.01
CA ARG A 161 12.27 -7.69 7.26
C ARG A 161 12.88 -8.71 6.29
N LEU A 162 12.48 -9.96 6.41
CA LEU A 162 12.86 -11.01 5.47
C LEU A 162 11.60 -11.55 4.81
N THR A 163 11.52 -11.46 3.51
CA THR A 163 10.47 -12.06 2.69
C THR A 163 11.10 -13.05 1.75
N PHE A 164 10.53 -14.23 1.65
CA PHE A 164 10.91 -15.23 0.66
C PHE A 164 9.73 -15.50 -0.26
N ASN A 165 9.89 -15.14 -1.52
CA ASN A 165 8.92 -15.42 -2.58
C ASN A 165 9.32 -16.70 -3.29
N VAL A 166 8.34 -17.60 -3.47
CA VAL A 166 8.54 -18.89 -4.16
C VAL A 166 7.46 -19.04 -5.23
N LEU A 167 7.91 -19.16 -6.47
CA LEU A 167 7.02 -19.44 -7.60
C LEU A 167 6.79 -20.95 -7.69
N ARG A 168 5.52 -21.36 -7.70
CA ARG A 168 5.13 -22.76 -7.78
C ARG A 168 4.16 -23.01 -8.94
N ASN A 169 4.27 -24.21 -9.52
CA ASN A 169 3.39 -24.72 -10.57
C ASN A 169 3.21 -23.72 -11.74
N PRO A 170 4.28 -23.23 -12.36
CA PRO A 170 4.16 -22.47 -13.58
C PRO A 170 3.50 -23.35 -14.66
N THR A 171 2.56 -22.79 -15.42
CA THR A 171 1.90 -23.49 -16.52
C THR A 171 2.61 -23.20 -17.85
N ALA A 172 2.31 -23.96 -18.90
CA ALA A 172 2.84 -23.68 -20.24
C ALA A 172 2.49 -22.26 -20.72
N ALA A 173 1.32 -21.73 -20.34
CA ALA A 173 0.96 -20.35 -20.63
C ALA A 173 1.86 -19.32 -19.91
N PHE A 174 2.29 -19.64 -18.70
CA PHE A 174 3.25 -18.82 -17.97
C PHE A 174 4.67 -18.94 -18.56
N ASP A 175 5.07 -20.14 -19.01
CA ASP A 175 6.36 -20.34 -19.66
C ASP A 175 6.47 -19.59 -20.98
N THR A 176 5.38 -19.49 -21.75
CA THR A 176 5.32 -18.64 -22.95
C THR A 176 5.50 -17.16 -22.58
N LEU A 177 4.76 -16.69 -21.57
CA LEU A 177 4.88 -15.32 -21.06
C LEU A 177 6.31 -15.01 -20.57
N ARG A 178 6.96 -15.97 -19.93
CA ARG A 178 8.34 -15.89 -19.46
C ARG A 178 9.33 -15.74 -20.60
N ALA A 179 9.13 -16.49 -21.68
CA ALA A 179 9.99 -16.43 -22.86
C ALA A 179 9.84 -15.09 -23.60
N GLU A 180 8.62 -14.55 -23.61
CA GLU A 180 8.31 -13.27 -24.23
C GLU A 180 8.73 -12.05 -23.37
N ASN A 181 8.80 -12.20 -22.05
CA ASN A 181 9.16 -11.11 -21.12
C ASN A 181 10.14 -11.59 -20.03
N PRO A 182 11.46 -11.66 -20.32
CA PRO A 182 12.46 -12.08 -19.34
C PRO A 182 12.55 -11.22 -18.09
N ALA A 183 12.29 -9.90 -18.20
CA ALA A 183 12.32 -8.99 -17.05
C ALA A 183 11.19 -9.29 -16.05
N LEU A 184 10.02 -9.63 -16.57
CA LEU A 184 8.90 -10.08 -15.72
C LEU A 184 9.25 -11.39 -15.01
N TYR A 185 9.87 -12.34 -15.71
CA TYR A 185 10.31 -13.58 -15.09
C TYR A 185 11.29 -13.33 -13.93
N VAL A 186 12.28 -12.46 -14.13
CA VAL A 186 13.25 -12.11 -13.09
C VAL A 186 12.55 -11.51 -11.87
N SER A 187 11.48 -10.73 -12.07
CA SER A 187 10.73 -10.12 -10.98
C SER A 187 9.85 -11.10 -10.18
N LEU A 188 9.43 -12.20 -10.81
CA LEU A 188 8.55 -13.22 -10.19
C LEU A 188 9.29 -14.48 -9.72
N ARG A 189 10.58 -14.62 -10.02
CA ARG A 189 11.38 -15.79 -9.64
C ARG A 189 11.48 -15.97 -8.12
N ASP A 190 11.89 -17.16 -7.72
CA ASP A 190 12.26 -17.45 -6.34
C ASP A 190 13.36 -16.50 -5.88
N GLN A 191 13.11 -15.75 -4.79
CA GLN A 191 14.08 -14.77 -4.29
C GLN A 191 13.83 -14.39 -2.83
N PHE A 192 14.91 -14.10 -2.14
CA PHE A 192 14.87 -13.43 -0.84
C PHE A 192 14.83 -11.92 -0.99
N ILE A 193 14.11 -11.25 -0.09
CA ILE A 193 14.06 -9.80 0.03
C ILE A 193 14.42 -9.44 1.47
N PRO A 194 15.72 -9.46 1.82
CA PRO A 194 16.18 -9.02 3.14
C PRO A 194 16.21 -7.49 3.14
N ALA A 195 15.30 -6.85 3.85
CA ALA A 195 15.12 -5.41 3.82
C ALA A 195 15.16 -4.77 5.20
N MET A 196 15.54 -3.51 5.23
CA MET A 196 15.37 -2.55 6.32
C MET A 196 14.46 -1.45 5.81
N GLU A 197 13.56 -0.95 6.67
CA GLU A 197 12.58 0.07 6.27
C GLU A 197 12.41 1.10 7.39
N TYR A 198 12.27 2.35 6.97
CA TYR A 198 11.92 3.46 7.84
C TYR A 198 10.78 4.25 7.23
N THR A 199 9.71 4.43 8.00
CA THR A 199 8.56 5.25 7.61
C THR A 199 8.39 6.40 8.60
N TYR A 200 8.33 7.59 8.06
CA TYR A 200 7.94 8.81 8.78
C TYR A 200 6.54 9.22 8.35
N THR A 201 5.67 9.49 9.32
CA THR A 201 4.33 10.02 9.06
C THR A 201 4.12 11.29 9.88
N TYR A 202 3.75 12.36 9.19
CA TYR A 202 3.25 13.60 9.78
C TYR A 202 1.75 13.71 9.52
N ASP A 203 0.96 13.89 10.58
CA ASP A 203 -0.48 14.08 10.51
C ASP A 203 -0.91 15.10 11.55
N ASN A 204 -1.46 16.21 11.10
CA ASN A 204 -1.96 17.25 11.99
C ASN A 204 -3.49 17.35 12.01
N ALA A 205 -4.21 16.39 11.46
CA ALA A 205 -5.68 16.39 11.44
C ALA A 205 -6.28 16.34 12.85
N SER A 206 -5.61 15.66 13.78
CA SER A 206 -6.03 15.54 15.18
C SER A 206 -5.75 16.78 16.03
N VAL A 207 -4.98 17.75 15.52
CA VAL A 207 -4.63 18.97 16.26
C VAL A 207 -5.85 19.90 16.33
N ARG A 208 -6.32 20.17 17.54
CA ARG A 208 -7.47 21.04 17.79
C ARG A 208 -7.29 22.41 17.12
N GLY A 209 -8.28 22.88 16.38
CA GLY A 209 -8.29 24.17 15.70
C GLY A 209 -7.61 24.19 14.32
N LYS A 210 -7.05 23.10 13.84
CA LYS A 210 -6.53 23.01 12.46
C LYS A 210 -7.69 22.94 11.47
N ARG A 211 -7.83 24.01 10.68
CA ARG A 211 -8.85 24.10 9.62
C ARG A 211 -8.44 23.28 8.38
N ASN A 212 -7.16 23.28 8.06
CA ASN A 212 -6.60 22.67 6.86
C ASN A 212 -5.59 21.59 7.26
N PRO A 213 -6.01 20.33 7.36
CA PRO A 213 -5.12 19.24 7.72
C PRO A 213 -4.12 18.91 6.62
N ILE A 214 -2.91 18.53 7.06
CA ILE A 214 -1.82 18.02 6.25
C ILE A 214 -1.51 16.62 6.74
N TRP A 215 -1.38 15.71 5.79
CA TRP A 215 -0.82 14.39 6.02
C TRP A 215 0.35 14.17 5.06
N TRP A 216 1.47 13.72 5.60
CA TRP A 216 2.66 13.43 4.81
C TRP A 216 3.32 12.16 5.32
N GLN A 217 3.56 11.21 4.42
CA GLN A 217 4.26 9.98 4.74
C GLN A 217 5.40 9.77 3.76
N THR A 218 6.56 9.39 4.29
CA THR A 218 7.73 9.01 3.49
C THR A 218 8.29 7.71 4.03
N THR A 219 8.49 6.76 3.12
CA THR A 219 9.09 5.45 3.41
C THR A 219 10.36 5.30 2.62
N VAL A 220 11.43 4.93 3.30
CA VAL A 220 12.72 4.54 2.72
C VAL A 220 12.95 3.07 3.04
N ALA A 221 13.21 2.26 2.02
CA ALA A 221 13.56 0.85 2.18
C ALA A 221 14.89 0.54 1.50
N SER A 222 15.70 -0.27 2.16
CA SER A 222 17.00 -0.73 1.69
C SER A 222 17.01 -2.25 1.73
N ALA A 223 16.99 -2.91 0.57
CA ALA A 223 16.99 -4.36 0.47
C ALA A 223 18.33 -4.91 -0.02
N GLY A 224 18.77 -6.02 0.55
CA GLY A 224 19.98 -6.76 0.14
C GLY A 224 21.32 -6.06 0.41
N ASN A 225 21.31 -4.80 0.83
CA ASN A 225 22.53 -4.01 1.03
C ASN A 225 23.35 -4.49 2.22
N LEU A 226 22.69 -4.76 3.35
CA LEU A 226 23.35 -5.35 4.52
C LEU A 226 23.92 -6.74 4.18
N THR A 227 23.17 -7.57 3.47
CA THR A 227 23.61 -8.88 3.00
C THR A 227 24.84 -8.75 2.09
N SER A 228 24.81 -7.83 1.11
CA SER A 228 25.95 -7.57 0.23
C SER A 228 27.16 -7.00 0.97
N ALA A 229 26.97 -6.20 2.01
CA ALA A 229 28.05 -5.71 2.87
C ALA A 229 28.71 -6.86 3.64
N VAL A 230 27.93 -7.82 4.16
CA VAL A 230 28.47 -9.04 4.78
C VAL A 230 29.28 -9.85 3.77
N TYR A 231 28.78 -10.04 2.54
CA TYR A 231 29.52 -10.73 1.48
C TYR A 231 30.87 -10.06 1.16
N ARG A 232 30.91 -8.70 1.23
CA ARG A 232 32.15 -7.94 1.03
C ARG A 232 33.21 -8.25 2.08
N ILE A 233 32.80 -8.46 3.33
CA ILE A 233 33.71 -8.88 4.42
C ILE A 233 34.34 -10.23 4.11
N PHE A 234 33.61 -11.12 3.41
CA PHE A 234 34.10 -12.43 2.96
C PHE A 234 34.76 -12.40 1.57
N GLY A 235 35.19 -11.23 1.08
CA GLY A 235 35.99 -11.07 -0.14
C GLY A 235 35.20 -11.00 -1.46
N LYS A 236 33.87 -10.98 -1.44
CA LYS A 236 33.05 -10.79 -2.65
C LYS A 236 32.71 -9.30 -2.87
N PRO A 237 32.84 -8.74 -4.08
CA PRO A 237 32.46 -7.38 -4.37
C PRO A 237 31.02 -7.06 -4.00
N PHE A 238 30.75 -5.84 -3.48
CA PHE A 238 29.42 -5.42 -3.08
C PHE A 238 28.42 -5.43 -4.25
N SER A 239 28.87 -5.06 -5.43
CA SER A 239 28.07 -4.98 -6.67
C SER A 239 28.13 -6.25 -7.54
N GLU A 240 28.77 -7.34 -7.07
CA GLU A 240 28.79 -8.61 -7.80
C GLU A 240 27.38 -9.18 -7.95
N GLU A 241 27.08 -9.66 -9.15
CA GLU A 241 25.84 -10.37 -9.46
C GLU A 241 25.93 -11.86 -9.06
N GLY A 242 24.78 -12.50 -8.92
CA GLY A 242 24.70 -13.95 -8.67
C GLY A 242 24.97 -14.39 -7.24
N LYS A 243 25.07 -13.46 -6.28
CA LYS A 243 25.12 -13.80 -4.84
C LYS A 243 23.80 -14.45 -4.38
N LYS A 244 23.91 -15.47 -3.56
CA LYS A 244 22.78 -16.27 -3.09
C LYS A 244 22.74 -16.30 -1.57
N LEU A 245 21.57 -16.14 -0.98
CA LEU A 245 21.29 -16.37 0.44
C LEU A 245 20.57 -17.72 0.55
N PHE A 246 21.16 -18.66 1.30
CA PHE A 246 20.66 -20.06 1.41
C PHE A 246 20.44 -20.75 0.05
N GLY A 247 21.33 -20.50 -0.92
CA GLY A 247 21.23 -21.10 -2.26
C GLY A 247 20.30 -20.39 -3.25
N VAL A 248 19.56 -19.36 -2.81
CA VAL A 248 18.59 -18.62 -3.61
C VAL A 248 19.06 -17.17 -3.81
N PRO A 249 18.88 -16.56 -5.00
CA PRO A 249 19.23 -15.17 -5.23
C PRO A 249 18.42 -14.23 -4.31
N PHE A 250 19.02 -13.09 -3.94
CA PHE A 250 18.34 -12.07 -3.18
C PHE A 250 18.26 -10.75 -3.93
N ALA A 251 17.17 -10.02 -3.68
CA ALA A 251 16.99 -8.70 -4.26
C ALA A 251 17.91 -7.67 -3.61
N GLN A 252 18.45 -6.75 -4.43
CA GLN A 252 19.26 -5.63 -3.94
C GLN A 252 18.76 -4.33 -4.58
N PHE A 253 18.19 -3.43 -3.75
CA PHE A 253 17.65 -2.14 -4.20
C PHE A 253 17.56 -1.13 -3.06
N LEU A 254 17.42 0.14 -3.45
CA LEU A 254 16.92 1.22 -2.62
C LEU A 254 15.55 1.66 -3.12
N LYS A 255 14.61 1.90 -2.21
CA LYS A 255 13.25 2.36 -2.52
C LYS A 255 12.94 3.58 -1.67
N LEU A 256 12.47 4.62 -2.34
CA LEU A 256 11.88 5.79 -1.72
C LEU A 256 10.44 5.92 -2.20
N ASN A 257 9.51 6.11 -1.28
CA ASN A 257 8.11 6.39 -1.59
C ASN A 257 7.63 7.51 -0.68
N SER A 258 7.03 8.54 -1.26
CA SER A 258 6.51 9.68 -0.52
C SER A 258 5.11 10.04 -1.00
N GLU A 259 4.23 10.36 -0.07
CA GLU A 259 2.88 10.81 -0.35
C GLU A 259 2.53 11.98 0.55
N PHE A 260 2.02 13.05 -0.06
CA PHE A 260 1.59 14.26 0.60
C PHE A 260 0.12 14.52 0.29
N ARG A 261 -0.69 14.78 1.32
CA ARG A 261 -2.10 15.14 1.22
C ARG A 261 -2.34 16.47 1.90
N TYR A 262 -3.13 17.30 1.24
CA TYR A 262 -3.53 18.59 1.77
C TYR A 262 -5.01 18.80 1.55
N HIS A 263 -5.74 19.11 2.62
CA HIS A 263 -7.15 19.42 2.58
C HIS A 263 -7.36 20.90 2.88
N TYR A 264 -7.86 21.62 1.90
CA TYR A 264 -8.24 23.03 2.04
C TYR A 264 -9.75 23.16 2.22
N ARG A 265 -10.17 23.44 3.46
CA ARG A 265 -11.57 23.63 3.80
C ARG A 265 -12.01 25.06 3.48
N ILE A 266 -12.83 25.22 2.43
CA ILE A 266 -13.40 26.51 2.04
C ILE A 266 -14.42 26.96 3.08
N ASP A 267 -15.40 26.09 3.34
CA ASP A 267 -16.42 26.29 4.39
C ASP A 267 -16.82 24.94 5.03
N LYS A 268 -17.98 24.88 5.71
CA LYS A 268 -18.48 23.63 6.32
C LYS A 268 -18.95 22.59 5.31
N ASN A 269 -19.30 23.02 4.12
CA ASN A 269 -19.92 22.22 3.07
C ASN A 269 -18.99 21.97 1.86
N GLN A 270 -17.84 22.65 1.79
CA GLN A 270 -16.97 22.65 0.62
C GLN A 270 -15.51 22.50 1.02
N MET A 271 -14.80 21.65 0.31
CA MET A 271 -13.39 21.35 0.54
C MET A 271 -12.68 20.99 -0.76
N ILE A 272 -11.43 21.40 -0.88
CA ILE A 272 -10.51 20.90 -1.88
C ILE A 272 -9.58 19.92 -1.21
N ALA A 273 -9.58 18.68 -1.66
CA ALA A 273 -8.64 17.65 -1.27
C ALA A 273 -7.60 17.49 -2.39
N SER A 274 -6.33 17.46 -2.02
CA SER A 274 -5.23 17.26 -2.97
C SER A 274 -4.25 16.23 -2.45
N ARG A 275 -3.66 15.46 -3.38
CA ARG A 275 -2.68 14.43 -3.12
C ARG A 275 -1.59 14.49 -4.18
N ILE A 276 -0.35 14.36 -3.73
CA ILE A 276 0.81 14.14 -4.58
C ILE A 276 1.54 12.92 -4.05
N ALA A 277 1.82 11.96 -4.90
CA ALA A 277 2.56 10.76 -4.55
C ALA A 277 3.68 10.52 -5.55
N GLY A 278 4.84 10.16 -5.04
CA GLY A 278 6.01 9.84 -5.85
C GLY A 278 6.82 8.70 -5.23
N GLY A 279 7.46 7.91 -6.08
CA GLY A 279 8.30 6.83 -5.62
C GLY A 279 9.36 6.44 -6.65
N VAL A 280 10.47 5.91 -6.15
CA VAL A 280 11.56 5.40 -6.98
C VAL A 280 12.14 4.15 -6.35
N ILE A 281 12.44 3.16 -7.19
CA ILE A 281 13.16 1.95 -6.83
C ILE A 281 14.39 1.88 -7.73
N TRP A 282 15.55 1.88 -7.10
CA TRP A 282 16.81 1.74 -7.79
C TRP A 282 17.42 0.37 -7.46
N SER A 283 17.33 -0.56 -8.42
CA SER A 283 17.92 -1.90 -8.34
C SER A 283 19.34 -1.87 -8.88
N TYR A 284 20.27 -2.52 -8.17
CA TYR A 284 21.69 -2.56 -8.51
C TYR A 284 22.38 -3.79 -7.89
N GLY A 285 23.65 -3.99 -8.23
CA GLY A 285 24.45 -5.07 -7.68
C GLY A 285 23.86 -6.44 -8.00
N ASN A 286 23.38 -7.14 -6.99
CA ASN A 286 22.85 -8.50 -7.16
C ASN A 286 21.53 -8.60 -7.93
N ALA A 287 20.88 -7.49 -8.22
CA ALA A 287 19.58 -7.46 -8.92
C ALA A 287 19.56 -6.36 -9.99
N THR A 288 19.18 -6.71 -11.21
CA THR A 288 18.99 -5.77 -12.32
C THR A 288 17.57 -5.19 -12.36
N THR A 289 16.61 -5.90 -11.77
CA THR A 289 15.19 -5.54 -11.75
C THR A 289 14.64 -5.72 -10.32
N ALA A 290 13.77 -4.83 -9.91
CA ALA A 290 13.10 -4.93 -8.62
C ALA A 290 12.11 -6.11 -8.60
N PRO A 291 11.88 -6.76 -7.44
CA PRO A 291 10.81 -7.73 -7.29
C PRO A 291 9.46 -7.15 -7.67
N TYR A 292 8.64 -7.91 -8.38
CA TYR A 292 7.30 -7.49 -8.82
C TYR A 292 6.43 -6.97 -7.67
N THR A 293 6.54 -7.58 -6.49
CA THR A 293 5.81 -7.18 -5.28
C THR A 293 6.23 -5.82 -4.73
N GLU A 294 7.39 -5.32 -5.11
CA GLU A 294 7.93 -4.02 -4.68
C GLU A 294 7.70 -2.92 -5.73
N GLN A 295 7.48 -3.27 -6.99
CA GLN A 295 7.26 -2.32 -8.08
C GLN A 295 5.96 -1.53 -7.93
N PHE A 296 5.94 -0.32 -8.49
CA PHE A 296 4.78 0.57 -8.47
C PHE A 296 3.83 0.29 -9.64
N TYR A 297 2.56 0.58 -9.41
CA TYR A 297 1.51 0.62 -10.42
C TYR A 297 0.53 1.75 -10.10
N ILE A 298 -0.21 2.22 -11.10
CA ILE A 298 -1.25 3.23 -10.97
C ILE A 298 -2.51 2.88 -11.78
N GLY A 299 -3.56 3.68 -11.57
CA GLY A 299 -4.91 3.50 -12.10
C GLY A 299 -5.88 2.92 -11.07
N GLY A 300 -7.16 3.07 -11.33
CA GLY A 300 -8.24 2.60 -10.48
C GLY A 300 -8.82 3.62 -9.51
N ALA A 301 -9.80 3.19 -8.74
CA ALA A 301 -10.66 4.03 -7.91
C ALA A 301 -9.95 4.94 -6.90
N ASN A 302 -8.75 4.60 -6.45
CA ASN A 302 -7.97 5.36 -5.47
C ASN A 302 -6.67 5.94 -6.06
N SER A 303 -6.59 6.03 -7.38
CA SER A 303 -5.44 6.50 -8.13
C SER A 303 -5.91 7.39 -9.28
N VAL A 304 -5.57 7.12 -10.54
CA VAL A 304 -6.06 7.85 -11.70
C VAL A 304 -7.38 7.23 -12.16
N ARG A 305 -8.51 7.81 -11.74
CA ARG A 305 -9.86 7.22 -11.81
C ARG A 305 -10.45 7.08 -13.21
N ALA A 306 -9.87 7.73 -14.19
CA ALA A 306 -10.29 7.55 -15.60
C ALA A 306 -9.77 6.23 -16.20
N PHE A 307 -8.92 5.51 -15.49
CA PHE A 307 -8.24 4.31 -15.96
C PHE A 307 -8.46 3.14 -15.00
N SER A 308 -8.49 1.95 -15.55
CA SER A 308 -8.58 0.71 -14.74
C SER A 308 -7.33 0.50 -13.88
N ALA A 309 -7.45 -0.28 -12.82
CA ALA A 309 -6.31 -0.61 -11.98
C ALA A 309 -5.22 -1.31 -12.79
N ARG A 310 -3.97 -0.87 -12.64
CA ARG A 310 -2.81 -1.40 -13.35
C ARG A 310 -2.98 -1.36 -14.88
N SER A 311 -3.45 -0.27 -15.43
CA SER A 311 -3.61 -0.10 -16.88
C SER A 311 -2.78 1.04 -17.47
N ILE A 312 -2.01 1.73 -16.65
CA ILE A 312 -1.20 2.88 -17.06
C ILE A 312 0.29 2.54 -16.99
N GLY A 313 1.02 2.87 -18.05
CA GLY A 313 2.47 2.72 -18.13
C GLY A 313 2.94 1.29 -18.40
N PRO A 314 4.23 1.02 -18.28
CA PRO A 314 5.28 1.99 -17.98
C PRO A 314 5.52 2.98 -19.13
N GLY A 315 5.72 4.25 -18.77
CA GLY A 315 6.01 5.32 -19.73
C GLY A 315 4.99 5.41 -20.84
N GLY A 316 5.46 5.42 -22.08
CA GLY A 316 4.65 5.42 -23.30
C GLY A 316 4.41 4.01 -23.89
N TYR A 317 4.56 2.96 -23.10
CA TYR A 317 4.29 1.60 -23.54
C TYR A 317 2.77 1.37 -23.65
N PRO A 318 2.25 1.04 -24.85
CA PRO A 318 0.81 0.86 -25.05
C PRO A 318 0.32 -0.46 -24.42
N PRO A 319 -0.94 -0.53 -23.94
CA PRO A 319 -1.54 -1.78 -23.52
C PRO A 319 -1.68 -2.73 -24.72
N GLU A 320 -1.28 -3.97 -24.55
CA GLU A 320 -1.44 -5.00 -25.57
C GLU A 320 -2.91 -5.44 -25.65
N THR A 321 -3.58 -5.11 -26.76
CA THR A 321 -5.02 -5.33 -26.94
C THR A 321 -5.41 -6.81 -27.06
N ASP A 322 -4.49 -7.67 -27.50
CA ASP A 322 -4.77 -9.09 -27.78
C ASP A 322 -4.24 -10.06 -26.71
N ARG A 323 -3.53 -9.57 -25.70
CA ARG A 323 -2.95 -10.45 -24.68
C ARG A 323 -3.70 -10.39 -23.37
N LYS A 324 -4.08 -11.54 -22.88
CA LYS A 324 -4.88 -11.74 -21.65
C LYS A 324 -4.20 -11.30 -20.34
N TYR A 325 -2.96 -10.76 -20.41
CA TYR A 325 -2.07 -10.52 -19.25
C TYR A 325 -1.48 -9.12 -19.18
N THR A 326 -2.05 -8.19 -19.90
CA THR A 326 -1.53 -6.81 -20.01
C THR A 326 -1.24 -6.15 -18.66
N TYR A 327 -2.05 -6.40 -17.63
CA TYR A 327 -1.88 -5.79 -16.31
C TYR A 327 -0.56 -6.18 -15.59
N ILE A 328 0.08 -7.30 -15.95
CA ILE A 328 1.34 -7.72 -15.34
C ILE A 328 2.49 -6.83 -15.84
N ASN A 329 2.40 -6.37 -17.08
CA ASN A 329 3.42 -5.51 -17.70
C ASN A 329 3.34 -4.06 -17.24
N HIS A 330 2.19 -3.64 -16.67
CA HIS A 330 1.94 -2.27 -16.25
C HIS A 330 2.44 -1.98 -14.83
N VAL A 331 3.72 -2.20 -14.62
CA VAL A 331 4.44 -1.86 -13.39
C VAL A 331 5.71 -1.08 -13.73
N GLY A 332 6.19 -0.28 -12.79
CA GLY A 332 7.39 0.52 -12.99
C GLY A 332 8.23 0.67 -11.73
N ASP A 333 9.44 1.16 -11.93
CA ASP A 333 10.39 1.46 -10.86
C ASP A 333 10.26 2.91 -10.36
N ILE A 334 9.64 3.78 -11.16
CA ILE A 334 9.35 5.17 -10.82
C ILE A 334 7.83 5.36 -10.88
N ARG A 335 7.26 6.07 -9.91
CA ARG A 335 5.85 6.47 -9.88
C ARG A 335 5.74 7.97 -9.65
N MET A 336 4.86 8.62 -10.38
CA MET A 336 4.39 9.97 -10.09
C MET A 336 2.89 10.04 -10.26
N GLU A 337 2.21 10.63 -9.28
CA GLU A 337 0.76 10.72 -9.23
C GLU A 337 0.34 12.01 -8.55
N ALA A 338 -0.65 12.69 -9.10
CA ALA A 338 -1.25 13.89 -8.55
C ALA A 338 -2.77 13.83 -8.71
N ASN A 339 -3.48 14.17 -7.65
CA ASN A 339 -4.93 14.17 -7.60
C ASN A 339 -5.40 15.46 -6.96
N ILE A 340 -6.45 16.04 -7.50
CA ILE A 340 -7.17 17.16 -6.90
C ILE A 340 -8.66 16.90 -7.01
N GLU A 341 -9.39 17.12 -5.92
CA GLU A 341 -10.83 16.85 -5.83
C GLU A 341 -11.51 17.97 -5.08
N TYR A 342 -12.46 18.63 -5.74
CA TYR A 342 -13.38 19.55 -5.10
C TYR A 342 -14.62 18.80 -4.62
N ARG A 343 -14.85 18.79 -3.33
CA ARG A 343 -15.95 18.12 -2.64
C ARG A 343 -16.94 19.15 -2.14
N PHE A 344 -18.24 18.92 -2.37
CA PHE A 344 -19.31 19.82 -1.94
C PHE A 344 -20.54 19.07 -1.49
N ARG A 345 -21.21 19.59 -0.50
CA ARG A 345 -22.48 19.03 -0.01
C ARG A 345 -23.60 19.35 -0.99
N MET A 346 -24.38 18.35 -1.38
CA MET A 346 -25.54 18.51 -2.27
C MET A 346 -26.82 18.60 -1.42
N ILE A 347 -27.23 17.53 -0.81
CA ILE A 347 -28.44 17.43 0.01
C ILE A 347 -28.25 16.36 1.08
N ALA A 348 -28.67 16.66 2.31
CA ALA A 348 -28.52 15.76 3.45
C ALA A 348 -27.09 15.18 3.53
N ASP A 349 -26.94 13.87 3.45
CA ASP A 349 -25.67 13.14 3.56
C ASP A 349 -25.09 12.82 2.16
N LEU A 350 -25.69 13.36 1.10
CA LEU A 350 -25.19 13.22 -0.26
C LEU A 350 -24.24 14.38 -0.60
N HIS A 351 -23.04 14.02 -1.01
CA HIS A 351 -21.99 14.93 -1.45
C HIS A 351 -21.62 14.67 -2.90
N GLY A 352 -21.34 15.75 -3.63
CA GLY A 352 -20.76 15.70 -4.97
C GLY A 352 -19.26 15.91 -4.93
N ALA A 353 -18.57 15.43 -5.94
CA ALA A 353 -17.18 15.72 -6.15
C ALA A 353 -16.86 15.88 -7.64
N VAL A 354 -15.95 16.80 -7.96
CA VAL A 354 -15.32 16.94 -9.28
C VAL A 354 -13.83 16.78 -9.09
N PHE A 355 -13.20 16.03 -9.96
CA PHE A 355 -11.79 15.68 -9.77
C PHE A 355 -10.96 15.75 -11.06
N LEU A 356 -9.67 15.92 -10.87
CA LEU A 356 -8.65 15.82 -11.88
C LEU A 356 -7.52 14.94 -11.34
N ASP A 357 -7.19 13.88 -12.07
CA ASP A 357 -6.18 12.90 -11.72
C ASP A 357 -5.13 12.81 -12.82
N ALA A 358 -3.87 12.76 -12.44
CA ALA A 358 -2.75 12.65 -13.35
C ALA A 358 -1.69 11.68 -12.80
N GLY A 359 -1.02 10.95 -13.66
CA GLY A 359 0.10 10.12 -13.22
C GLY A 359 0.59 9.13 -14.27
N ASN A 360 1.71 8.51 -13.95
CA ASN A 360 2.26 7.36 -14.68
C ASN A 360 3.29 6.62 -13.83
N VAL A 361 3.68 5.43 -14.28
CA VAL A 361 4.85 4.70 -13.81
C VAL A 361 5.86 4.58 -14.96
N TRP A 362 7.14 4.48 -14.64
CA TRP A 362 8.22 4.31 -15.62
C TRP A 362 9.22 3.29 -15.14
N LEU A 363 9.93 2.70 -16.08
CA LEU A 363 11.10 1.88 -15.80
C LEU A 363 12.31 2.79 -15.56
N MET A 364 13.21 2.35 -14.66
CA MET A 364 14.49 3.01 -14.44
C MET A 364 15.48 2.74 -15.59
N ARG A 365 15.33 1.59 -16.27
CA ARG A 365 16.20 1.14 -17.36
C ARG A 365 15.37 0.81 -18.58
N LYS A 366 15.99 0.93 -19.74
CA LYS A 366 15.41 0.50 -21.02
C LYS A 366 15.12 -1.00 -20.99
N ASP A 367 13.93 -1.37 -21.47
CA ASP A 367 13.48 -2.74 -21.62
C ASP A 367 12.99 -2.93 -23.07
N GLU A 368 13.60 -3.87 -23.79
CA GLU A 368 13.29 -4.14 -25.19
C GLU A 368 11.86 -4.67 -25.39
N ASN A 369 11.31 -5.35 -24.38
CA ASN A 369 9.94 -5.87 -24.40
C ASN A 369 8.89 -4.80 -24.05
N ARG A 370 9.31 -3.66 -23.47
CA ARG A 370 8.46 -2.54 -23.11
C ARG A 370 9.06 -1.24 -23.67
N PRO A 371 9.06 -1.07 -25.00
CA PRO A 371 9.66 0.09 -25.65
C PRO A 371 8.97 1.38 -25.19
N ASN A 372 9.73 2.47 -25.04
CA ASN A 372 9.28 3.75 -24.48
C ASN A 372 8.81 3.68 -23.02
N GLY A 373 9.09 2.59 -22.31
CA GLY A 373 8.71 2.43 -20.91
C GLY A 373 9.65 3.12 -19.93
N GLU A 374 10.86 3.49 -20.35
CA GLU A 374 11.88 4.14 -19.52
C GLU A 374 11.57 5.62 -19.27
N PHE A 375 11.99 6.11 -18.09
CA PHE A 375 11.87 7.52 -17.74
C PHE A 375 12.89 8.38 -18.49
N THR A 376 12.42 9.37 -19.21
CA THR A 376 13.25 10.42 -19.81
C THR A 376 12.61 11.79 -19.60
N LEU A 377 13.41 12.80 -19.24
CA LEU A 377 12.92 14.16 -19.03
C LEU A 377 12.26 14.76 -20.30
N LYS A 378 12.70 14.33 -21.48
CA LYS A 378 12.14 14.79 -22.76
C LYS A 378 10.73 14.25 -22.99
N ASN A 379 10.48 12.99 -22.66
CA ASN A 379 9.19 12.33 -22.95
C ASN A 379 8.21 12.42 -21.77
N PHE A 380 8.71 12.62 -20.56
CA PHE A 380 7.92 12.68 -19.33
C PHE A 380 6.60 13.46 -19.45
N PRO A 381 6.54 14.72 -19.97
CA PRO A 381 5.28 15.48 -20.01
C PRO A 381 4.22 14.86 -20.94
N LYS A 382 4.66 14.17 -21.99
CA LYS A 382 3.78 13.49 -22.96
C LYS A 382 3.31 12.12 -22.52
N GLN A 383 3.95 11.58 -21.49
CA GLN A 383 3.66 10.25 -20.98
C GLN A 383 2.84 10.29 -19.68
N ILE A 384 2.26 11.43 -19.31
CA ILE A 384 1.38 11.52 -18.13
C ILE A 384 -0.05 11.21 -18.56
N ALA A 385 -0.62 10.12 -18.04
CA ALA A 385 -2.05 9.87 -18.15
C ALA A 385 -2.82 10.94 -17.40
N LEU A 386 -3.86 11.50 -18.01
CA LEU A 386 -4.72 12.53 -17.41
C LEU A 386 -6.17 12.12 -17.50
N GLY A 387 -6.90 12.30 -16.41
CA GLY A 387 -8.33 12.06 -16.37
C GLY A 387 -9.05 13.02 -15.45
N THR A 388 -10.30 13.28 -15.76
CA THR A 388 -11.23 14.07 -14.95
C THR A 388 -12.47 13.26 -14.64
N GLY A 389 -13.37 13.80 -13.86
CA GLY A 389 -14.65 13.14 -13.63
C GLY A 389 -15.49 13.77 -12.55
N PHE A 390 -16.62 13.13 -12.35
CA PHE A 390 -17.60 13.48 -11.35
C PHE A 390 -17.87 12.29 -10.44
N GLY A 391 -18.13 12.54 -9.17
CA GLY A 391 -18.42 11.48 -8.22
C GLY A 391 -19.49 11.84 -7.22
N LEU A 392 -20.23 10.83 -6.78
CA LEU A 392 -21.20 10.91 -5.70
C LEU A 392 -20.66 10.20 -4.46
N ARG A 393 -20.92 10.77 -3.30
CA ARG A 393 -20.57 10.23 -1.99
C ARG A 393 -21.80 10.26 -1.12
N TYR A 394 -22.16 9.11 -0.59
CA TYR A 394 -23.21 8.99 0.40
C TYR A 394 -22.57 8.66 1.74
N ASP A 395 -22.55 9.66 2.62
CA ASP A 395 -21.85 9.61 3.91
C ASP A 395 -22.84 9.22 5.02
N LEU A 396 -22.60 8.06 5.63
CA LEU A 396 -23.40 7.52 6.72
C LEU A 396 -22.71 7.70 8.10
N ASP A 397 -21.79 8.65 8.24
CA ASP A 397 -20.92 8.88 9.40
C ASP A 397 -19.90 7.75 9.66
N PHE A 398 -20.33 6.50 9.66
CA PHE A 398 -19.48 5.31 9.87
C PHE A 398 -19.00 4.68 8.55
N LEU A 399 -19.61 5.01 7.43
CA LEU A 399 -19.33 4.43 6.11
C LEU A 399 -19.68 5.42 5.00
N VAL A 400 -18.78 5.57 4.04
CA VAL A 400 -19.00 6.40 2.84
C VAL A 400 -19.08 5.51 1.62
N PHE A 401 -20.23 5.48 0.95
CA PHE A 401 -20.36 4.89 -0.37
C PHE A 401 -19.96 5.89 -1.44
N ARG A 402 -19.17 5.47 -2.37
CA ARG A 402 -18.62 6.31 -3.44
C ARG A 402 -18.89 5.71 -4.81
N LEU A 403 -19.39 6.53 -5.73
CA LEU A 403 -19.57 6.22 -7.13
C LEU A 403 -18.86 7.31 -7.94
N ASP A 404 -17.81 6.94 -8.68
CA ASP A 404 -17.02 7.85 -9.51
C ASP A 404 -17.16 7.49 -10.99
N LEU A 405 -17.48 8.49 -11.82
CA LEU A 405 -17.39 8.40 -13.27
C LEU A 405 -16.13 9.15 -13.71
N GLY A 406 -15.10 8.40 -14.09
CA GLY A 406 -13.86 8.94 -14.65
C GLY A 406 -13.94 9.07 -16.16
N ILE A 407 -13.34 10.13 -16.70
CA ILE A 407 -13.26 10.43 -18.13
C ILE A 407 -11.79 10.69 -18.45
N GLY A 408 -11.18 9.83 -19.26
CA GLY A 408 -9.82 9.99 -19.75
C GLY A 408 -9.69 11.20 -20.68
N LEU A 409 -8.65 11.98 -20.45
CA LEU A 409 -8.31 13.13 -21.28
C LEU A 409 -7.06 12.85 -22.12
N HIS A 410 -6.10 12.09 -21.57
CA HIS A 410 -4.85 11.78 -22.24
C HIS A 410 -4.33 10.40 -21.85
N ASP A 411 -4.08 9.58 -22.88
CA ASP A 411 -3.36 8.30 -22.75
C ASP A 411 -1.85 8.56 -22.85
N PRO A 412 -1.02 7.88 -22.03
CA PRO A 412 0.43 8.12 -21.99
C PRO A 412 1.21 7.60 -23.20
N TYR A 413 0.52 6.96 -24.15
CA TYR A 413 1.11 6.36 -25.35
C TYR A 413 0.48 6.92 -26.62
N ASP A 414 1.08 6.63 -27.76
CA ASP A 414 0.56 7.05 -29.07
C ASP A 414 -0.66 6.22 -29.44
N THR A 415 -1.80 6.89 -29.58
CA THR A 415 -3.09 6.29 -29.97
C THR A 415 -3.40 6.50 -31.46
N GLY A 416 -2.50 7.14 -32.20
CA GLY A 416 -2.72 7.55 -33.60
C GLY A 416 -3.57 8.81 -33.75
N LYS A 417 -4.07 9.41 -32.65
CA LYS A 417 -4.82 10.65 -32.66
C LYS A 417 -3.92 11.84 -32.30
N SER A 418 -3.90 12.85 -33.12
CA SER A 418 -3.13 14.07 -32.88
C SER A 418 -3.76 14.96 -31.80
N GLY A 419 -2.91 15.73 -31.11
CA GLY A 419 -3.32 16.68 -30.06
C GLY A 419 -3.18 16.10 -28.65
N TYR A 420 -3.39 16.96 -27.64
CA TYR A 420 -3.24 16.53 -26.23
C TYR A 420 -4.37 15.59 -25.81
N TYR A 421 -5.62 15.85 -26.22
CA TYR A 421 -6.70 14.89 -26.09
C TYR A 421 -6.56 13.82 -27.18
N ASN A 422 -5.90 12.70 -26.80
CA ASN A 422 -5.51 11.66 -27.75
C ASN A 422 -6.36 10.38 -27.67
N ILE A 423 -7.45 10.37 -26.90
CA ILE A 423 -8.32 9.19 -26.79
C ILE A 423 -9.16 9.05 -28.06
N PRO A 424 -9.10 7.90 -28.78
CA PRO A 424 -9.73 7.75 -30.09
C PRO A 424 -11.25 7.87 -30.04
N LYS A 425 -11.90 7.21 -29.10
CA LYS A 425 -13.36 7.21 -28.94
C LYS A 425 -13.73 7.66 -27.54
N PHE A 426 -14.63 8.62 -27.41
CA PHE A 426 -15.09 9.13 -26.11
C PHE A 426 -15.64 8.02 -25.20
N LYS A 427 -16.33 7.03 -25.76
CA LYS A 427 -16.89 5.91 -24.99
C LYS A 427 -15.81 5.05 -24.32
N ASP A 428 -14.64 4.95 -24.94
CA ASP A 428 -13.51 4.16 -24.42
C ASP A 428 -12.74 4.92 -23.30
N SER A 429 -13.02 6.24 -23.16
CA SER A 429 -12.43 7.07 -22.10
C SER A 429 -13.15 6.96 -20.76
N MET A 430 -14.30 6.28 -20.70
CA MET A 430 -15.16 6.29 -19.51
C MET A 430 -14.88 5.09 -18.60
N ALA A 431 -14.64 5.35 -17.33
CA ALA A 431 -14.49 4.34 -16.29
C ALA A 431 -15.44 4.64 -15.12
N LEU A 432 -16.24 3.66 -14.73
CA LEU A 432 -17.14 3.74 -13.60
C LEU A 432 -16.56 2.94 -12.43
N HIS A 433 -16.42 3.58 -11.26
CA HIS A 433 -15.89 2.96 -10.06
C HIS A 433 -16.89 3.05 -8.92
N PHE A 434 -17.18 1.92 -8.32
CA PHE A 434 -17.81 1.86 -7.01
C PHE A 434 -16.76 1.58 -5.95
N ALA A 435 -16.77 2.32 -4.86
CA ALA A 435 -15.81 2.16 -3.78
C ALA A 435 -16.40 2.54 -2.42
N ILE A 436 -15.70 2.18 -1.35
CA ILE A 436 -16.03 2.53 0.02
C ILE A 436 -14.92 3.46 0.54
N GLY A 437 -15.32 4.54 1.21
CA GLY A 437 -14.42 5.56 1.72
C GLY A 437 -13.99 6.60 0.70
N TYR A 438 -13.23 7.60 1.16
CA TYR A 438 -12.65 8.62 0.29
C TYR A 438 -11.40 8.09 -0.43
N PRO A 439 -11.04 8.61 -1.63
CA PRO A 439 -9.91 8.09 -2.39
C PRO A 439 -8.55 8.43 -1.74
N PHE A 440 -8.47 9.49 -0.99
CA PHE A 440 -7.30 9.95 -0.22
C PHE A 440 -7.69 10.96 0.85
#